data_94ceca64aa2f9d14baa384de07325710
#
_entry.id   94ceca64aa2f9d14baa384de07325710
#
_cell.length_a   1.000
_cell.length_b   1.000
_cell.length_c   1.000
_cell.angle_alpha   90.00
_cell.angle_beta   90.00
_cell.angle_gamma   90.00
#
_symmetry.space_group_name_H-M   'P 1'
#
loop_
_entity.id
_entity.type
_entity.pdbx_description
1 polymer ?
#
loop_
_entity_poly.entity_id
_entity_poly.type
_entity_poly.pdbx_seq_one_letter_code
_entity_poly.pdbx_strand_id
1 'polypeptide(L)'
;VPTLLESELFGYEKGAFTGAQSRRSGYFECANGGTLFLDEIGELPLTAQVQLLRVLDRKIIQRVGDPRAIPVDVRVVAATNRDLEEMVEKGTFRRDLYYRLSVYPLSIPPLRERKVDILPLVRHFIAAKTQEMGTTMPPEPGQAELDKLYGYDWPGNVRELEHEVERALIDSRSGSVMRPLVFGVKRKRRKPTSLFDELGWPTLAELERRYLEAVLEKTDGKLTGKGGASTLLGIHYTTLRAKMKR
;
A
#
# COMPACT_ATOMS: atom_id res chain seq x y z
N VAL A 1 18.09 -6.20 14.41
CA VAL A 1 19.36 -6.95 14.53
C VAL A 1 19.09 -8.33 13.93
N PRO A 2 19.81 -8.78 12.86
CA PRO A 2 19.55 -10.08 12.21
C PRO A 2 19.50 -11.27 13.16
N THR A 3 20.34 -11.24 14.19
CA THR A 3 20.42 -12.28 15.23
C THR A 3 19.14 -12.42 16.09
N LEU A 4 18.33 -11.35 16.27
CA LEU A 4 17.08 -11.41 17.02
C LEU A 4 16.01 -12.21 16.29
N LEU A 5 15.83 -11.96 14.99
CA LEU A 5 14.84 -12.66 14.18
C LEU A 5 15.16 -14.17 14.07
N GLU A 6 16.44 -14.52 13.84
CA GLU A 6 16.87 -15.92 13.82
C GLU A 6 16.62 -16.61 15.16
N SER A 7 16.92 -15.93 16.27
CA SER A 7 16.70 -16.48 17.61
C SER A 7 15.22 -16.66 17.94
N GLU A 8 14.32 -15.82 17.42
CA GLU A 8 12.88 -15.99 17.58
C GLU A 8 12.33 -17.13 16.72
N LEU A 9 12.76 -17.24 15.46
CA LEU A 9 12.29 -18.29 14.56
C LEU A 9 12.80 -19.67 14.96
N PHE A 10 14.11 -19.80 15.23
CA PHE A 10 14.78 -21.10 15.39
C PHE A 10 15.15 -21.41 16.84
N GLY A 11 15.05 -20.43 17.76
CA GLY A 11 15.45 -20.55 19.15
C GLY A 11 16.96 -20.40 19.35
N TYR A 12 17.38 -20.40 20.60
CA TYR A 12 18.79 -20.27 20.98
C TYR A 12 19.14 -21.05 22.25
N GLU A 13 20.41 -21.40 22.37
CA GLU A 13 20.97 -21.99 23.58
C GLU A 13 21.56 -20.91 24.50
N LYS A 14 21.73 -21.27 25.79
CA LYS A 14 22.40 -20.39 26.75
C LYS A 14 23.81 -20.05 26.26
N GLY A 15 24.14 -18.75 26.26
CA GLY A 15 25.45 -18.26 25.83
C GLY A 15 25.61 -18.06 24.31
N ALA A 16 24.57 -18.26 23.50
CA ALA A 16 24.60 -18.09 22.05
C ALA A 16 24.98 -16.65 21.59
N PHE A 17 24.62 -15.65 22.41
CA PHE A 17 24.97 -14.24 22.22
C PHE A 17 24.96 -13.49 23.56
N THR A 18 25.46 -12.26 23.56
CA THR A 18 25.44 -11.39 24.75
C THR A 18 24.00 -11.12 25.19
N GLY A 19 23.62 -11.66 26.38
CA GLY A 19 22.25 -11.58 26.91
C GLY A 19 21.46 -12.90 26.86
N ALA A 20 21.96 -13.95 26.23
CA ALA A 20 21.35 -15.27 26.23
C ALA A 20 21.60 -16.00 27.58
N GLN A 21 20.87 -15.60 28.61
CA GLN A 21 21.04 -16.15 30.00
C GLN A 21 20.45 -17.55 30.12
N SER A 22 19.43 -17.90 29.34
CA SER A 22 18.75 -19.20 29.37
C SER A 22 18.47 -19.67 27.94
N ARG A 23 18.22 -20.97 27.77
CA ARG A 23 17.73 -21.54 26.51
C ARG A 23 16.31 -21.06 26.23
N ARG A 24 16.00 -20.80 24.95
CA ARG A 24 14.65 -20.49 24.47
C ARG A 24 14.32 -21.25 23.20
N SER A 25 13.15 -21.89 23.15
CA SER A 25 12.59 -22.51 21.95
C SER A 25 12.13 -21.45 20.97
N GLY A 26 12.34 -21.70 19.66
CA GLY A 26 11.87 -20.84 18.59
C GLY A 26 10.45 -21.17 18.13
N TYR A 27 9.90 -20.31 17.27
CA TYR A 27 8.55 -20.48 16.74
C TYR A 27 8.37 -21.82 15.99
N PHE A 28 9.38 -22.29 15.29
CA PHE A 28 9.32 -23.59 14.60
C PHE A 28 9.17 -24.77 15.57
N GLU A 29 9.83 -24.73 16.73
CA GLU A 29 9.64 -25.75 17.76
C GLU A 29 8.23 -25.67 18.37
N CYS A 30 7.77 -24.45 18.65
CA CYS A 30 6.44 -24.22 19.22
C CYS A 30 5.30 -24.62 18.28
N ALA A 31 5.53 -24.49 16.96
CA ALA A 31 4.54 -24.82 15.94
C ALA A 31 4.62 -26.30 15.48
N ASN A 32 5.44 -27.13 16.13
CA ASN A 32 5.60 -28.52 15.73
C ASN A 32 4.27 -29.29 15.75
N GLY A 33 3.96 -30.01 14.67
CA GLY A 33 2.66 -30.65 14.44
C GLY A 33 1.54 -29.71 13.99
N GLY A 34 1.84 -28.42 13.79
CA GLY A 34 0.86 -27.37 13.45
C GLY A 34 1.22 -26.58 12.20
N THR A 35 0.76 -25.33 12.18
CA THR A 35 0.99 -24.38 11.07
C THR A 35 1.67 -23.12 11.59
N LEU A 36 2.74 -22.70 10.92
CA LEU A 36 3.42 -21.43 11.15
C LEU A 36 3.13 -20.46 10.00
N PHE A 37 2.55 -19.31 10.32
CA PHE A 37 2.36 -18.23 9.38
C PHE A 37 3.54 -17.25 9.46
N LEU A 38 4.20 -17.01 8.33
CA LEU A 38 5.32 -16.09 8.20
C LEU A 38 4.88 -14.89 7.35
N ASP A 39 4.62 -13.78 8.00
CA ASP A 39 4.30 -12.54 7.31
C ASP A 39 5.59 -11.82 6.87
N GLU A 40 5.50 -11.06 5.79
CA GLU A 40 6.61 -10.28 5.23
C GLU A 40 7.88 -11.11 4.97
N ILE A 41 7.71 -12.31 4.38
CA ILE A 41 8.83 -13.24 4.13
C ILE A 41 9.98 -12.61 3.30
N GLY A 42 9.67 -11.61 2.47
CA GLY A 42 10.65 -10.83 1.70
C GLY A 42 11.59 -9.97 2.55
N GLU A 43 11.31 -9.78 3.84
CA GLU A 43 12.17 -9.03 4.77
C GLU A 43 13.24 -9.91 5.44
N LEU A 44 13.20 -11.23 5.24
CA LEU A 44 14.16 -12.14 5.85
C LEU A 44 15.59 -11.89 5.34
N PRO A 45 16.57 -11.76 6.23
CA PRO A 45 17.98 -11.71 5.84
C PRO A 45 18.41 -13.05 5.21
N LEU A 46 19.40 -13.03 4.33
CA LEU A 46 19.88 -14.21 3.60
C LEU A 46 20.27 -15.36 4.51
N THR A 47 20.78 -15.10 5.70
CA THR A 47 21.14 -16.10 6.71
C THR A 47 19.91 -16.87 7.21
N ALA A 48 18.82 -16.15 7.52
CA ALA A 48 17.56 -16.75 7.94
C ALA A 48 16.88 -17.53 6.78
N GLN A 49 17.02 -17.02 5.53
CA GLN A 49 16.52 -17.75 4.35
C GLN A 49 17.18 -19.12 4.17
N VAL A 50 18.50 -19.23 4.46
CA VAL A 50 19.21 -20.53 4.43
C VAL A 50 18.66 -21.50 5.46
N GLN A 51 18.38 -21.01 6.67
CA GLN A 51 17.83 -21.86 7.73
C GLN A 51 16.38 -22.28 7.41
N LEU A 52 15.56 -21.35 6.92
CA LEU A 52 14.19 -21.65 6.50
C LEU A 52 14.17 -22.72 5.40
N LEU A 53 15.05 -22.65 4.40
CA LEU A 53 15.16 -23.67 3.36
C LEU A 53 15.46 -25.04 3.97
N ARG A 54 16.36 -25.14 4.96
CA ARG A 54 16.65 -26.40 5.67
C ARG A 54 15.41 -26.98 6.35
N VAL A 55 14.60 -26.10 6.97
CA VAL A 55 13.34 -26.55 7.59
C VAL A 55 12.37 -27.09 6.56
N LEU A 56 12.21 -26.40 5.42
CA LEU A 56 11.30 -26.81 4.36
C LEU A 56 11.72 -28.11 3.69
N ASP A 57 13.04 -28.33 3.51
CA ASP A 57 13.57 -29.49 2.79
C ASP A 57 13.79 -30.70 3.69
N ARG A 58 14.36 -30.47 4.87
CA ARG A 58 14.83 -31.53 5.75
C ARG A 58 13.98 -31.75 6.99
N LYS A 59 13.02 -30.86 7.23
CA LYS A 59 12.19 -30.90 8.44
C LYS A 59 13.02 -30.86 9.74
N ILE A 60 14.12 -30.10 9.74
CA ILE A 60 14.99 -29.93 10.90
C ILE A 60 15.29 -28.44 11.10
N ILE A 61 15.44 -28.06 12.37
CA ILE A 61 15.98 -26.77 12.77
C ILE A 61 17.27 -26.95 13.56
N GLN A 62 18.04 -25.88 13.67
CA GLN A 62 19.18 -25.76 14.57
C GLN A 62 19.03 -24.46 15.36
N ARG A 63 19.17 -24.54 16.68
CA ARG A 63 19.16 -23.32 17.53
C ARG A 63 20.42 -22.52 17.31
N VAL A 64 20.31 -21.22 17.48
CA VAL A 64 21.50 -20.37 17.47
C VAL A 64 22.43 -20.79 18.61
N GLY A 65 23.68 -21.03 18.27
CA GLY A 65 24.70 -21.51 19.23
C GLY A 65 24.73 -23.03 19.48
N ASP A 66 23.91 -23.82 18.78
CA ASP A 66 23.87 -25.28 18.91
C ASP A 66 23.84 -25.96 17.53
N PRO A 67 24.81 -26.84 17.21
CA PRO A 67 24.82 -27.58 15.95
C PRO A 67 23.82 -28.74 15.89
N ARG A 68 23.17 -29.10 17.01
CA ARG A 68 22.23 -30.23 17.06
C ARG A 68 21.00 -29.98 16.19
N ALA A 69 20.68 -30.96 15.38
CA ALA A 69 19.48 -30.96 14.55
C ALA A 69 18.26 -31.40 15.38
N ILE A 70 17.20 -30.63 15.33
CA ILE A 70 15.94 -30.90 16.02
C ILE A 70 14.90 -31.15 14.93
N PRO A 71 14.28 -32.33 14.85
CA PRO A 71 13.22 -32.59 13.91
C PRO A 71 11.97 -31.79 14.23
N VAL A 72 11.34 -31.24 13.20
CA VAL A 72 10.08 -30.50 13.30
C VAL A 72 9.18 -30.83 12.11
N ASP A 73 7.90 -31.02 12.36
CA ASP A 73 6.89 -31.16 11.33
C ASP A 73 5.92 -29.97 11.38
N VAL A 74 6.17 -28.97 10.54
CA VAL A 74 5.43 -27.72 10.52
C VAL A 74 4.94 -27.44 9.12
N ARG A 75 3.65 -27.12 8.97
CA ARG A 75 3.12 -26.53 7.76
C ARG A 75 3.48 -25.05 7.72
N VAL A 76 4.15 -24.59 6.68
CA VAL A 76 4.50 -23.17 6.52
C VAL A 76 3.54 -22.50 5.55
N VAL A 77 2.99 -21.35 5.95
CA VAL A 77 2.25 -20.42 5.10
C VAL A 77 3.01 -19.10 5.14
N ALA A 78 3.45 -18.62 3.98
CA ALA A 78 4.22 -17.39 3.86
C ALA A 78 3.41 -16.31 3.13
N ALA A 79 3.54 -15.06 3.57
CA ALA A 79 2.95 -13.89 2.91
C ALA A 79 4.02 -12.83 2.65
N THR A 80 3.84 -12.06 1.60
CA THR A 80 4.68 -10.91 1.28
C THR A 80 3.92 -9.91 0.41
N ASN A 81 4.26 -8.65 0.53
CA ASN A 81 3.83 -7.57 -0.36
C ASN A 81 4.89 -7.23 -1.41
N ARG A 82 6.06 -7.89 -1.37
CA ARG A 82 7.16 -7.68 -2.31
C ARG A 82 7.11 -8.67 -3.47
N ASP A 83 7.64 -8.25 -4.60
CA ASP A 83 7.90 -9.13 -5.72
C ASP A 83 9.15 -9.97 -5.45
N LEU A 84 8.94 -11.25 -5.12
CA LEU A 84 10.04 -12.18 -4.81
C LEU A 84 10.85 -12.54 -6.05
N GLU A 85 10.27 -12.52 -7.26
CA GLU A 85 11.00 -12.78 -8.51
C GLU A 85 12.02 -11.66 -8.76
N GLU A 86 11.59 -10.40 -8.63
CA GLU A 86 12.49 -9.25 -8.72
C GLU A 86 13.60 -9.31 -7.65
N MET A 87 13.26 -9.75 -6.43
CA MET A 87 14.25 -9.92 -5.35
C MET A 87 15.26 -11.03 -5.64
N VAL A 88 14.84 -12.11 -6.30
CA VAL A 88 15.74 -13.17 -6.76
C VAL A 88 16.70 -12.67 -7.83
N GLU A 89 16.22 -11.86 -8.78
CA GLU A 89 17.06 -11.23 -9.81
C GLU A 89 18.11 -10.29 -9.19
N LYS A 90 17.72 -9.53 -8.16
CA LYS A 90 18.61 -8.63 -7.41
C LYS A 90 19.52 -9.35 -6.42
N GLY A 91 19.40 -10.67 -6.23
CA GLY A 91 20.19 -11.45 -5.29
C GLY A 91 19.87 -11.20 -3.82
N THR A 92 18.76 -10.53 -3.49
CA THR A 92 18.30 -10.26 -2.12
C THR A 92 17.38 -11.35 -1.57
N PHE A 93 16.89 -12.23 -2.43
CA PHE A 93 16.16 -13.43 -2.07
C PHE A 93 16.74 -14.64 -2.78
N ARG A 94 16.85 -15.78 -2.10
CA ARG A 94 17.41 -17.00 -2.67
C ARG A 94 16.43 -17.66 -3.63
N ARG A 95 16.93 -18.04 -4.80
CA ARG A 95 16.15 -18.72 -5.84
C ARG A 95 15.60 -20.08 -5.39
N ASP A 96 16.42 -20.84 -4.65
CA ASP A 96 16.03 -22.16 -4.14
C ASP A 96 14.87 -22.06 -3.13
N LEU A 97 14.92 -21.10 -2.24
CA LEU A 97 13.84 -20.83 -1.27
C LEU A 97 12.56 -20.35 -1.99
N TYR A 98 12.69 -19.49 -3.00
CA TYR A 98 11.56 -19.02 -3.80
C TYR A 98 10.77 -20.19 -4.39
N TYR A 99 11.44 -21.11 -5.09
CA TYR A 99 10.77 -22.29 -5.67
C TYR A 99 10.16 -23.23 -4.62
N ARG A 100 10.73 -23.29 -3.42
CA ARG A 100 10.19 -24.10 -2.34
C ARG A 100 8.94 -23.51 -1.69
N LEU A 101 8.84 -22.17 -1.64
CA LEU A 101 7.68 -21.46 -1.13
C LEU A 101 6.56 -21.32 -2.17
N SER A 102 6.91 -21.10 -3.44
CA SER A 102 5.98 -20.84 -4.54
C SER A 102 5.34 -22.10 -5.15
N VAL A 103 5.16 -23.17 -4.37
CA VAL A 103 4.48 -24.40 -4.83
C VAL A 103 2.99 -24.14 -5.10
N TYR A 104 2.36 -23.31 -4.29
CA TYR A 104 0.95 -22.93 -4.44
C TYR A 104 0.77 -21.44 -4.17
N PRO A 105 1.07 -20.58 -5.14
CA PRO A 105 0.95 -19.14 -4.96
C PRO A 105 -0.51 -18.70 -4.97
N LEU A 106 -0.87 -17.86 -4.01
CA LEU A 106 -2.17 -17.20 -3.90
C LEU A 106 -1.99 -15.70 -4.05
N SER A 107 -2.57 -15.13 -5.09
CA SER A 107 -2.59 -13.67 -5.25
C SER A 107 -3.86 -13.08 -4.66
N ILE A 108 -3.71 -12.14 -3.73
CA ILE A 108 -4.83 -11.38 -3.15
C ILE A 108 -4.92 -10.05 -3.89
N PRO A 109 -5.96 -9.84 -4.73
CA PRO A 109 -6.09 -8.60 -5.47
C PRO A 109 -6.29 -7.41 -4.52
N PRO A 110 -5.80 -6.21 -4.86
CA PRO A 110 -6.03 -5.01 -4.09
C PRO A 110 -7.51 -4.62 -4.10
N LEU A 111 -7.94 -3.83 -3.12
CA LEU A 111 -9.36 -3.49 -2.92
C LEU A 111 -9.98 -2.76 -4.14
N ARG A 112 -9.19 -1.97 -4.88
CA ARG A 112 -9.63 -1.32 -6.13
C ARG A 112 -10.08 -2.29 -7.23
N GLU A 113 -9.60 -3.53 -7.20
CA GLU A 113 -9.94 -4.59 -8.16
C GLU A 113 -11.12 -5.47 -7.70
N ARG A 114 -11.48 -5.38 -6.41
CA ARG A 114 -12.62 -6.08 -5.81
C ARG A 114 -13.59 -5.12 -5.14
N LYS A 115 -14.05 -4.13 -5.87
CA LYS A 115 -14.94 -3.07 -5.36
C LYS A 115 -16.24 -3.59 -4.76
N VAL A 116 -16.69 -4.75 -5.16
CA VAL A 116 -17.89 -5.42 -4.61
C VAL A 116 -17.74 -5.70 -3.10
N ASP A 117 -16.52 -5.85 -2.59
CA ASP A 117 -16.25 -6.12 -1.19
C ASP A 117 -16.30 -4.86 -0.32
N ILE A 118 -16.27 -3.65 -0.92
CA ILE A 118 -16.21 -2.40 -0.17
C ILE A 118 -17.41 -2.25 0.77
N LEU A 119 -18.63 -2.39 0.27
CA LEU A 119 -19.82 -2.21 1.10
C LEU A 119 -19.97 -3.26 2.21
N PRO A 120 -19.79 -4.57 1.95
CA PRO A 120 -19.72 -5.59 2.99
C PRO A 120 -18.67 -5.29 4.08
N LEU A 121 -17.47 -4.86 3.68
CA LEU A 121 -16.40 -4.49 4.62
C LEU A 121 -16.77 -3.25 5.45
N VAL A 122 -17.33 -2.22 4.83
CA VAL A 122 -17.81 -1.02 5.54
C VAL A 122 -18.85 -1.40 6.60
N ARG A 123 -19.84 -2.22 6.25
CA ARG A 123 -20.86 -2.69 7.21
C ARG A 123 -20.24 -3.49 8.36
N HIS A 124 -19.29 -4.36 8.04
CA HIS A 124 -18.58 -5.14 9.04
C HIS A 124 -17.80 -4.23 10.01
N PHE A 125 -17.02 -3.27 9.50
CA PHE A 125 -16.25 -2.35 10.34
C PHE A 125 -17.16 -1.42 11.17
N ILE A 126 -18.25 -0.91 10.60
CA ILE A 126 -19.22 -0.14 11.37
C ILE A 126 -19.74 -0.97 12.55
N ALA A 127 -20.17 -2.21 12.32
CA ALA A 127 -20.69 -3.07 13.37
C ALA A 127 -19.63 -3.37 14.45
N ALA A 128 -18.41 -3.77 14.06
CA ALA A 128 -17.33 -4.06 14.96
C ALA A 128 -16.92 -2.82 15.79
N LYS A 129 -16.70 -1.67 15.13
CA LYS A 129 -16.26 -0.46 15.81
C LYS A 129 -17.33 0.17 16.70
N THR A 130 -18.61 0.13 16.32
CA THR A 130 -19.69 0.61 17.18
C THR A 130 -19.81 -0.24 18.44
N GLN A 131 -19.58 -1.54 18.36
CA GLN A 131 -19.54 -2.43 19.51
C GLN A 131 -18.34 -2.10 20.41
N GLU A 132 -17.14 -1.95 19.85
CA GLU A 132 -15.93 -1.57 20.61
C GLU A 132 -16.10 -0.21 21.32
N MET A 133 -16.71 0.77 20.65
CA MET A 133 -16.90 2.13 21.16
C MET A 133 -18.09 2.24 22.14
N GLY A 134 -18.92 1.21 22.27
CA GLY A 134 -20.12 1.24 23.09
C GLY A 134 -21.16 2.28 22.61
N THR A 135 -21.25 2.49 21.28
CA THR A 135 -22.11 3.49 20.67
C THR A 135 -23.30 2.84 19.92
N THR A 136 -24.31 3.64 19.60
CA THR A 136 -25.42 3.20 18.76
C THR A 136 -25.00 3.10 17.31
N MET A 137 -25.63 2.20 16.55
CA MET A 137 -25.38 2.03 15.13
C MET A 137 -25.75 3.33 14.37
N PRO A 138 -24.86 3.89 13.54
CA PRO A 138 -25.21 5.02 12.70
C PRO A 138 -26.17 4.61 11.59
N PRO A 139 -26.88 5.57 10.96
CA PRO A 139 -27.59 5.32 9.72
C PRO A 139 -26.68 4.79 8.61
N GLU A 140 -27.23 3.98 7.72
CA GLU A 140 -26.44 3.53 6.55
C GLU A 140 -25.92 4.73 5.72
N PRO A 141 -24.71 4.60 5.13
CA PRO A 141 -24.16 5.63 4.26
C PRO A 141 -25.09 5.90 3.07
N GLY A 142 -25.36 7.18 2.80
CA GLY A 142 -26.13 7.57 1.62
C GLY A 142 -25.40 7.30 0.30
N GLN A 143 -26.11 7.33 -0.82
CA GLN A 143 -25.55 7.01 -2.14
C GLN A 143 -24.33 7.87 -2.50
N ALA A 144 -24.34 9.16 -2.18
CA ALA A 144 -23.22 10.06 -2.42
C ALA A 144 -21.93 9.63 -1.68
N GLU A 145 -22.06 9.08 -0.49
CA GLU A 145 -20.93 8.56 0.29
C GLU A 145 -20.43 7.23 -0.28
N LEU A 146 -21.36 6.36 -0.70
CA LEU A 146 -21.00 5.11 -1.39
C LEU A 146 -20.23 5.39 -2.69
N ASP A 147 -20.66 6.37 -3.47
CA ASP A 147 -19.99 6.75 -4.72
C ASP A 147 -18.56 7.23 -4.47
N LYS A 148 -18.31 7.93 -3.34
CA LYS A 148 -16.94 8.30 -2.93
C LYS A 148 -16.10 7.06 -2.62
N LEU A 149 -16.64 6.11 -1.86
CA LEU A 149 -15.95 4.88 -1.48
C LEU A 149 -15.61 4.03 -2.71
N TYR A 150 -16.53 3.86 -3.65
CA TYR A 150 -16.30 3.12 -4.89
C TYR A 150 -15.38 3.85 -5.87
N GLY A 151 -15.34 5.19 -5.81
CA GLY A 151 -14.50 6.02 -6.67
C GLY A 151 -13.07 6.19 -6.20
N TYR A 152 -12.72 5.69 -5.01
CA TYR A 152 -11.39 5.81 -4.43
C TYR A 152 -10.55 4.55 -4.68
N ASP A 153 -9.23 4.72 -4.83
CA ASP A 153 -8.31 3.62 -5.25
C ASP A 153 -7.80 2.77 -4.09
N TRP A 154 -8.02 3.17 -2.85
CA TRP A 154 -7.64 2.45 -1.65
C TRP A 154 -6.18 1.97 -1.65
N PRO A 155 -5.16 2.87 -1.73
CA PRO A 155 -3.75 2.47 -1.73
C PRO A 155 -3.35 1.68 -0.49
N GLY A 156 -3.97 1.96 0.68
CA GLY A 156 -3.80 1.20 1.92
C GLY A 156 -4.78 0.02 2.06
N ASN A 157 -5.51 -0.30 0.98
CA ASN A 157 -6.43 -1.43 0.91
C ASN A 157 -7.46 -1.47 2.07
N VAL A 158 -7.68 -2.65 2.64
CA VAL A 158 -8.67 -2.88 3.70
C VAL A 158 -8.33 -2.13 4.98
N ARG A 159 -7.04 -1.99 5.34
CA ARG A 159 -6.62 -1.22 6.52
C ARG A 159 -6.97 0.27 6.40
N GLU A 160 -6.80 0.85 5.22
CA GLU A 160 -7.19 2.25 4.99
C GLU A 160 -8.70 2.42 5.08
N LEU A 161 -9.45 1.48 4.52
CA LEU A 161 -10.92 1.47 4.61
C LEU A 161 -11.40 1.38 6.07
N GLU A 162 -10.79 0.49 6.87
CA GLU A 162 -11.10 0.35 8.29
C GLU A 162 -10.85 1.66 9.06
N HIS A 163 -9.69 2.27 8.89
CA HIS A 163 -9.36 3.56 9.52
C HIS A 163 -10.29 4.69 9.07
N GLU A 164 -10.73 4.68 7.81
CA GLU A 164 -11.65 5.70 7.31
C GLU A 164 -13.05 5.54 7.91
N VAL A 165 -13.52 4.30 8.08
CA VAL A 165 -14.77 4.00 8.78
C VAL A 165 -14.69 4.43 10.25
N GLU A 166 -13.59 4.10 10.93
CA GLU A 166 -13.38 4.49 12.33
C GLU A 166 -13.38 6.01 12.49
N ARG A 167 -12.69 6.73 11.61
CA ARG A 167 -12.68 8.20 11.61
C ARG A 167 -14.08 8.77 11.39
N ALA A 168 -14.82 8.26 10.39
CA ALA A 168 -16.17 8.71 10.12
C ALA A 168 -17.13 8.46 11.30
N LEU A 169 -16.95 7.36 12.05
CA LEU A 169 -17.69 7.08 13.26
C LEU A 169 -17.38 8.09 14.37
N ILE A 170 -16.10 8.40 14.59
CA ILE A 170 -15.67 9.40 15.57
C ILE A 170 -16.28 10.78 15.23
N ASP A 171 -16.17 11.20 13.98
CA ASP A 171 -16.67 12.50 13.51
C ASP A 171 -18.21 12.60 13.55
N SER A 172 -18.91 11.46 13.35
CA SER A 172 -20.38 11.41 13.40
C SER A 172 -20.94 11.48 14.82
N ARG A 173 -20.11 11.29 15.83
CA ARG A 173 -20.53 11.27 17.24
C ARG A 173 -20.89 12.67 17.74
N SER A 174 -22.16 12.86 18.09
CA SER A 174 -22.67 14.14 18.67
C SER A 174 -23.50 13.82 19.91
N GLY A 175 -22.86 13.79 21.06
CA GLY A 175 -23.50 13.38 22.31
C GLY A 175 -23.98 11.93 22.26
N SER A 176 -25.27 11.70 22.52
CA SER A 176 -25.90 10.37 22.51
C SER A 176 -26.45 9.94 21.14
N VAL A 177 -26.36 10.79 20.12
CA VAL A 177 -26.96 10.52 18.79
C VAL A 177 -25.85 10.45 17.75
N MET A 178 -25.90 9.40 16.93
CA MET A 178 -25.01 9.25 15.76
C MET A 178 -25.61 9.97 14.55
N ARG A 179 -24.80 10.81 13.90
CA ARG A 179 -25.12 11.44 12.62
C ARG A 179 -24.83 10.50 11.46
N PRO A 180 -25.38 10.74 10.26
CA PRO A 180 -24.96 10.00 9.07
C PRO A 180 -23.45 10.09 8.86
N LEU A 181 -22.86 8.95 8.47
CA LEU A 181 -21.41 8.86 8.22
C LEU A 181 -21.03 9.72 7.02
N VAL A 182 -19.95 10.47 7.15
CA VAL A 182 -19.32 11.23 6.06
C VAL A 182 -17.90 10.75 5.92
N PHE A 183 -17.57 10.20 4.76
CA PHE A 183 -16.22 9.70 4.49
C PHE A 183 -15.33 10.81 3.91
N GLY A 184 -14.17 10.98 4.54
CA GLY A 184 -13.18 11.99 4.17
C GLY A 184 -12.27 11.60 3.01
N VAL A 185 -12.54 10.45 2.34
CA VAL A 185 -11.73 9.99 1.21
C VAL A 185 -11.75 11.05 0.10
N LYS A 186 -10.63 11.67 -0.09
CA LYS A 186 -10.40 12.57 -1.22
C LYS A 186 -9.92 11.70 -2.38
N ARG A 187 -10.67 11.67 -3.49
CA ARG A 187 -10.07 11.22 -4.76
C ARG A 187 -8.68 11.88 -4.81
N LYS A 188 -7.61 11.07 -4.89
CA LYS A 188 -6.34 11.63 -5.33
C LYS A 188 -6.71 12.42 -6.58
N ARG A 189 -6.66 13.76 -6.50
CA ARG A 189 -6.54 14.51 -7.74
C ARG A 189 -5.39 13.79 -8.45
N ARG A 190 -5.67 13.09 -9.55
CA ARG A 190 -4.62 12.75 -10.50
C ARG A 190 -3.79 14.01 -10.52
N LYS A 191 -2.52 13.93 -10.13
CA LYS A 191 -1.59 15.04 -10.37
C LYS A 191 -1.94 15.44 -11.78
N PRO A 192 -2.31 16.73 -12.03
CA PRO A 192 -2.61 17.10 -13.40
C PRO A 192 -1.46 16.51 -14.18
N THR A 193 -1.77 15.58 -15.08
CA THR A 193 -0.82 15.00 -16.00
C THR A 193 -0.07 16.22 -16.48
N SER A 194 1.23 16.32 -16.27
CA SER A 194 1.92 17.55 -16.63
C SER A 194 1.56 17.78 -18.08
N LEU A 195 1.35 19.04 -18.48
CA LEU A 195 1.04 19.36 -19.88
C LEU A 195 1.98 18.61 -20.84
N PHE A 196 3.13 18.18 -20.34
CA PHE A 196 4.20 17.47 -21.02
C PHE A 196 4.02 15.95 -21.07
N ASP A 197 3.22 15.32 -20.16
CA ASP A 197 2.98 13.87 -20.17
C ASP A 197 1.95 13.47 -21.25
N GLU A 198 1.01 14.36 -21.60
CA GLU A 198 0.05 14.14 -22.66
C GLU A 198 0.57 14.57 -24.04
N LEU A 199 1.49 15.53 -24.10
CA LEU A 199 1.93 16.19 -25.32
C LEU A 199 3.30 15.71 -25.81
N GLY A 200 3.99 14.85 -25.05
CA GLY A 200 5.43 14.68 -25.22
C GLY A 200 6.17 15.99 -24.85
N TRP A 201 7.48 16.04 -25.03
CA TRP A 201 8.23 17.29 -24.83
C TRP A 201 8.10 18.17 -26.08
N PRO A 202 7.13 19.12 -26.14
CA PRO A 202 6.95 19.99 -27.31
C PRO A 202 8.12 20.96 -27.39
N THR A 203 8.41 21.40 -28.61
CA THR A 203 9.34 22.49 -28.80
C THR A 203 8.79 23.78 -28.19
N LEU A 204 9.66 24.75 -27.86
CA LEU A 204 9.24 26.02 -27.28
C LEU A 204 8.21 26.73 -28.19
N ALA A 205 8.37 26.62 -29.50
CA ALA A 205 7.47 27.20 -30.48
C ALA A 205 6.06 26.56 -30.47
N GLU A 206 5.99 25.24 -30.33
CA GLU A 206 4.70 24.53 -30.19
C GLU A 206 4.01 24.84 -28.86
N LEU A 207 4.77 24.93 -27.76
CA LEU A 207 4.25 25.30 -26.46
C LEU A 207 3.69 26.73 -26.47
N GLU A 208 4.43 27.66 -27.06
CA GLU A 208 4.03 29.05 -27.22
C GLU A 208 2.75 29.15 -28.04
N ARG A 209 2.69 28.47 -29.18
CA ARG A 209 1.50 28.47 -30.07
C ARG A 209 0.25 27.97 -29.32
N ARG A 210 0.34 26.83 -28.67
CA ARG A 210 -0.80 26.25 -27.93
C ARG A 210 -1.24 27.13 -26.77
N TYR A 211 -0.28 27.75 -26.06
CA TYR A 211 -0.61 28.68 -25.00
C TYR A 211 -1.31 29.94 -25.52
N LEU A 212 -0.89 30.46 -26.66
CA LEU A 212 -1.56 31.57 -27.34
C LEU A 212 -2.99 31.22 -27.78
N GLU A 213 -3.18 30.04 -28.40
CA GLU A 213 -4.50 29.53 -28.80
C GLU A 213 -5.44 29.39 -27.59
N ALA A 214 -4.99 28.79 -26.50
CA ALA A 214 -5.78 28.63 -25.28
C ALA A 214 -6.16 29.98 -24.63
N VAL A 215 -5.25 30.95 -24.64
CA VAL A 215 -5.55 32.30 -24.13
C VAL A 215 -6.52 33.07 -25.01
N LEU A 216 -6.41 32.92 -26.33
CA LEU A 216 -7.34 33.55 -27.27
C LEU A 216 -8.75 32.95 -27.14
N GLU A 217 -8.87 31.65 -27.00
CA GLU A 217 -10.14 30.96 -26.71
C GLU A 217 -10.74 31.45 -25.38
N LYS A 218 -9.95 31.51 -24.32
CA LYS A 218 -10.38 31.97 -22.99
C LYS A 218 -10.84 33.44 -22.98
N THR A 219 -10.34 34.26 -23.89
CA THR A 219 -10.67 35.67 -23.98
C THR A 219 -11.67 36.00 -25.11
N ASP A 220 -12.31 34.98 -25.72
CA ASP A 220 -13.21 35.10 -26.88
C ASP A 220 -12.61 35.98 -28.00
N GLY A 221 -11.31 35.83 -28.22
CA GLY A 221 -10.58 36.60 -29.22
C GLY A 221 -10.30 38.06 -28.85
N LYS A 222 -10.62 38.51 -27.67
CA LYS A 222 -10.37 39.88 -27.20
C LYS A 222 -8.88 40.10 -26.94
N LEU A 223 -8.22 40.89 -27.80
CA LEU A 223 -6.77 41.08 -27.75
C LEU A 223 -6.29 42.11 -26.72
N THR A 224 -7.07 43.17 -26.45
CA THR A 224 -6.67 44.30 -25.60
C THR A 224 -7.73 44.66 -24.57
N GLY A 225 -7.34 45.45 -23.55
CA GLY A 225 -8.23 45.94 -22.49
C GLY A 225 -8.29 45.02 -21.27
N LYS A 226 -9.13 45.38 -20.30
CA LYS A 226 -9.29 44.62 -19.02
C LYS A 226 -9.81 43.22 -19.35
N GLY A 227 -8.98 42.17 -19.08
CA GLY A 227 -9.30 40.77 -19.41
C GLY A 227 -8.97 40.34 -20.84
N GLY A 228 -8.26 41.14 -21.65
CA GLY A 228 -7.80 40.77 -23.00
C GLY A 228 -6.54 39.90 -22.96
N ALA A 229 -6.29 39.21 -24.06
CA ALA A 229 -5.18 38.26 -24.24
C ALA A 229 -3.80 38.86 -23.94
N SER A 230 -3.55 40.09 -24.33
CA SER A 230 -2.29 40.80 -24.03
C SER A 230 -2.05 40.98 -22.54
N THR A 231 -3.10 41.26 -21.78
CA THR A 231 -3.04 41.42 -20.31
C THR A 231 -2.81 40.07 -19.61
N LEU A 232 -3.47 39.00 -20.06
CA LEU A 232 -3.30 37.63 -19.54
C LEU A 232 -1.91 37.06 -19.86
N LEU A 233 -1.37 37.35 -21.03
CA LEU A 233 -0.05 36.90 -21.47
C LEU A 233 1.09 37.77 -20.92
N GLY A 234 0.82 38.92 -20.35
CA GLY A 234 1.85 39.85 -19.85
C GLY A 234 2.71 40.45 -20.97
N ILE A 235 2.24 40.49 -22.25
CA ILE A 235 2.97 41.00 -23.39
C ILE A 235 2.24 42.17 -24.04
N HIS A 236 3.02 43.05 -24.68
CA HIS A 236 2.42 44.19 -25.37
C HIS A 236 1.62 43.70 -26.59
N TYR A 237 0.52 44.40 -26.92
CA TYR A 237 -0.38 44.08 -28.01
C TYR A 237 0.32 43.89 -29.36
N THR A 238 1.30 44.73 -29.71
CA THR A 238 2.07 44.63 -30.96
C THR A 238 2.87 43.32 -31.02
N THR A 239 3.42 42.90 -29.90
CA THR A 239 4.15 41.62 -29.79
C THR A 239 3.21 40.43 -29.93
N LEU A 240 2.02 40.48 -29.31
CA LEU A 240 0.99 39.46 -29.50
C LEU A 240 0.59 39.32 -30.96
N ARG A 241 0.31 40.44 -31.63
CA ARG A 241 -0.07 40.44 -33.06
C ARG A 241 1.03 39.94 -34.00
N ALA A 242 2.29 40.20 -33.65
CA ALA A 242 3.42 39.67 -34.42
C ALA A 242 3.56 38.15 -34.24
N LYS A 243 3.30 37.61 -33.03
CA LYS A 243 3.33 36.19 -32.76
C LYS A 243 2.17 35.40 -33.38
N MET A 244 1.00 36.02 -33.50
CA MET A 244 -0.18 35.45 -34.20
C MET A 244 -0.02 35.37 -35.73
N LYS A 245 0.94 36.09 -36.32
CA LYS A 245 1.22 36.04 -37.76
C LYS A 245 2.28 35.02 -38.19
N ARG A 246 2.96 34.43 -37.22
CA ARG A 246 3.91 33.32 -37.40
C ARG A 246 3.22 31.98 -37.22
#